data_32306e3e1e863130ea8d4dc1ad333b13
#
_entry.id   32306e3e1e863130ea8d4dc1ad333b13
#
_cell.length_a   1.000
_cell.length_b   1.000
_cell.length_c   1.000
_cell.angle_alpha   90.00
_cell.angle_beta   90.00
_cell.angle_gamma   90.00
#
_symmetry.space_group_name_H-M   'P 1'
#
loop_
_entity.id
_entity.type
_entity.pdbx_description
1 polymer ?
#
loop_
_entity_poly.entity_id
_entity_poly.type
_entity_poly.pdbx_seq_one_letter_code
_entity_poly.pdbx_strand_id
1 'polypeptide(L)'
;MRLRFLLLLILLSNTLSSAQTAKFDMLDWMTMDPFGSHMSGTGTPMWTVMDAPHGKFYWVKSPKGYPWDVKSFDSNFIYDTITEVSWSDPQTFKRHIGPNGKGYPISPRFVPYVPGAAPTKLWTITIPSSSTNFEIHSSCSQYRMSNLGYAKTEIWGPFYESLGGDLPPNTETLHLNWLWSCDSSYNNCKVKERFTLMRAYGSVKWENYKLSSGQYVLQQASLRNVASLGVTSAVHPCWN
;
A
#
# COMPACT_ATOMS: atom_id res chain seq x y z
N MET A 1 55.91 44.36 33.24
CA MET A 1 54.94 43.27 33.47
C MET A 1 53.87 43.35 32.39
N ARG A 2 53.96 42.47 31.35
CA ARG A 2 53.02 42.48 30.21
C ARG A 2 52.11 41.27 30.35
N LEU A 3 50.85 41.53 30.63
CA LEU A 3 49.78 40.51 30.73
C LEU A 3 49.33 40.14 29.34
N ARG A 4 49.59 38.88 28.91
CA ARG A 4 49.10 38.34 27.63
C ARG A 4 47.74 37.71 27.87
N PHE A 5 46.67 38.36 27.36
CA PHE A 5 45.35 37.75 27.29
C PHE A 5 45.34 36.71 26.14
N LEU A 6 45.20 35.46 26.52
CA LEU A 6 45.00 34.37 25.61
C LEU A 6 43.49 34.23 25.35
N LEU A 7 43.04 34.72 24.19
CA LEU A 7 41.65 34.54 23.75
C LEU A 7 41.50 33.10 23.23
N LEU A 8 40.82 32.26 24.02
CA LEU A 8 40.46 30.92 23.62
C LEU A 8 39.21 31.00 22.74
N LEU A 9 39.37 31.00 21.41
CA LEU A 9 38.27 30.86 20.47
C LEU A 9 37.79 29.41 20.49
N ILE A 10 36.70 29.11 21.25
CA ILE A 10 35.98 27.86 21.14
C ILE A 10 35.16 27.91 19.84
N LEU A 11 35.70 27.33 18.78
CA LEU A 11 34.98 27.03 17.57
C LEU A 11 33.94 25.91 17.92
N LEU A 12 32.74 26.32 18.24
CA LEU A 12 31.58 25.45 18.21
C LEU A 12 31.35 25.03 16.75
N SER A 13 31.99 23.95 16.33
CA SER A 13 31.63 23.24 15.12
C SER A 13 30.25 22.66 15.31
N ASN A 14 29.22 23.39 14.95
CA ASN A 14 27.89 22.84 14.73
C ASN A 14 28.00 21.86 13.56
N THR A 15 28.31 20.62 13.86
CA THR A 15 28.09 19.53 12.94
C THR A 15 26.57 19.41 12.74
N LEU A 16 26.05 20.11 11.74
CA LEU A 16 24.75 19.81 11.20
C LEU A 16 24.81 18.36 10.72
N SER A 17 24.44 17.44 11.61
CA SER A 17 24.21 16.06 11.22
C SER A 17 23.08 16.10 10.21
N SER A 18 23.40 16.03 8.94
CA SER A 18 22.40 15.85 7.90
C SER A 18 21.68 14.56 8.24
N ALA A 19 20.39 14.64 8.58
CA ALA A 19 19.60 13.47 8.85
C ALA A 19 19.72 12.53 7.64
N GLN A 20 20.30 11.35 7.88
CA GLN A 20 20.54 10.37 6.82
C GLN A 20 19.17 9.90 6.30
N THR A 21 18.91 10.13 5.03
CA THR A 21 17.71 9.63 4.38
C THR A 21 17.83 8.11 4.19
N ALA A 22 16.90 7.38 4.78
CA ALA A 22 16.73 5.94 4.55
C ALA A 22 15.64 5.69 3.49
N LYS A 23 15.44 4.44 3.10
CA LYS A 23 14.39 4.06 2.14
C LYS A 23 13.66 2.81 2.64
N PHE A 24 12.34 2.84 2.56
CA PHE A 24 11.53 1.63 2.64
C PHE A 24 11.46 0.96 1.28
N ASP A 25 11.73 -0.34 1.20
CA ASP A 25 11.30 -1.15 0.05
C ASP A 25 9.84 -1.53 0.26
N MET A 26 8.96 -1.04 -0.56
CA MET A 26 7.52 -1.22 -0.39
C MET A 26 7.07 -2.66 -0.61
N LEU A 27 7.87 -3.52 -1.24
CA LEU A 27 7.57 -4.96 -1.26
C LEU A 27 7.61 -5.56 0.15
N ASP A 28 8.56 -5.18 0.99
CA ASP A 28 8.65 -5.65 2.38
C ASP A 28 7.41 -5.27 3.21
N TRP A 29 6.69 -4.24 2.79
CA TRP A 29 5.51 -3.71 3.47
C TRP A 29 4.20 -4.20 2.86
N MET A 30 4.19 -4.54 1.59
CA MET A 30 2.99 -5.00 0.89
C MET A 30 2.87 -6.51 0.80
N THR A 31 3.96 -7.22 1.06
CA THR A 31 4.03 -8.68 1.03
C THR A 31 4.27 -9.24 2.42
N MET A 32 3.91 -10.49 2.59
CA MET A 32 4.29 -11.26 3.78
C MET A 32 5.66 -11.90 3.57
N ASP A 33 6.44 -11.94 4.61
CA ASP A 33 7.57 -12.86 4.66
C ASP A 33 7.02 -14.30 4.63
N PRO A 34 7.44 -15.15 3.67
CA PRO A 34 7.01 -16.53 3.61
C PRO A 34 7.35 -17.33 4.89
N PHE A 35 8.28 -16.83 5.69
CA PHE A 35 8.67 -17.39 6.99
C PHE A 35 8.06 -16.65 8.19
N GLY A 36 7.22 -15.63 7.95
CA GLY A 36 6.62 -14.81 8.98
C GLY A 36 5.76 -15.60 9.96
N SER A 37 5.71 -15.12 11.18
CA SER A 37 4.97 -15.73 12.28
C SER A 37 3.46 -15.72 12.03
N HIS A 38 2.80 -16.71 12.56
CA HIS A 38 1.34 -16.78 12.60
C HIS A 38 0.74 -15.64 13.39
N MET A 39 -0.36 -15.10 12.86
CA MET A 39 -1.26 -14.27 13.63
C MET A 39 -2.63 -14.94 13.68
N SER A 40 -3.10 -15.24 14.87
CA SER A 40 -4.46 -15.66 15.11
C SER A 40 -5.29 -14.44 15.48
N GLY A 41 -6.23 -14.05 14.66
CA GLY A 41 -7.10 -12.90 14.91
C GLY A 41 -8.51 -13.18 14.41
N THR A 42 -9.44 -12.33 14.78
CA THR A 42 -10.84 -12.43 14.35
C THR A 42 -11.10 -11.86 12.95
N GLY A 43 -10.09 -11.30 12.31
CA GLY A 43 -10.19 -10.69 10.98
C GLY A 43 -10.23 -11.70 9.84
N THR A 44 -10.40 -11.21 8.64
CA THR A 44 -10.34 -12.03 7.43
C THR A 44 -8.91 -12.50 7.17
N PRO A 45 -8.65 -13.80 7.05
CA PRO A 45 -7.33 -14.32 6.72
C PRO A 45 -6.83 -13.75 5.40
N MET A 46 -5.57 -13.35 5.38
CA MET A 46 -4.91 -12.86 4.17
C MET A 46 -3.50 -13.44 4.06
N TRP A 47 -3.14 -13.80 2.85
CA TRP A 47 -1.81 -14.27 2.48
C TRP A 47 -1.27 -13.44 1.33
N THR A 48 0.03 -13.44 1.19
CA THR A 48 0.70 -12.94 0.00
C THR A 48 1.45 -14.10 -0.67
N VAL A 49 1.23 -14.25 -1.97
CA VAL A 49 1.97 -15.19 -2.81
C VAL A 49 2.83 -14.38 -3.75
N MET A 50 4.15 -14.57 -3.69
CA MET A 50 5.12 -13.87 -4.53
C MET A 50 5.36 -14.66 -5.80
N ASP A 51 5.27 -13.97 -6.93
CA ASP A 51 5.67 -14.44 -8.27
C ASP A 51 6.74 -13.49 -8.82
N ALA A 52 7.91 -13.53 -8.21
CA ALA A 52 9.01 -12.63 -8.52
C ALA A 52 9.47 -12.73 -9.98
N PRO A 53 9.59 -13.92 -10.62
CA PRO A 53 9.96 -14.02 -12.02
C PRO A 53 9.08 -13.24 -12.98
N HIS A 54 7.79 -13.11 -12.66
CA HIS A 54 6.82 -12.38 -13.48
C HIS A 54 6.56 -10.96 -12.98
N GLY A 55 7.28 -10.49 -11.94
CA GLY A 55 7.08 -9.17 -11.35
C GLY A 55 5.69 -8.97 -10.78
N LYS A 56 5.15 -9.99 -10.11
CA LYS A 56 3.80 -9.97 -9.54
C LYS A 56 3.79 -10.49 -8.11
N PHE A 57 2.80 -10.06 -7.35
CA PHE A 57 2.39 -10.71 -6.10
C PHE A 57 0.87 -10.65 -5.96
N TYR A 58 0.33 -11.57 -5.20
CA TYR A 58 -1.10 -11.81 -5.07
C TYR A 58 -1.51 -11.68 -3.61
N TRP A 59 -2.53 -10.89 -3.35
CA TRP A 59 -3.20 -10.88 -2.05
C TRP A 59 -4.36 -11.89 -2.09
N VAL A 60 -4.28 -12.87 -1.22
CA VAL A 60 -5.20 -14.01 -1.18
C VAL A 60 -5.95 -14.00 0.14
N LYS A 61 -7.28 -14.03 0.12
CA LYS A 61 -8.12 -14.02 1.32
C LYS A 61 -8.50 -15.42 1.84
N SER A 62 -8.22 -16.47 1.09
CA SER A 62 -8.58 -17.83 1.47
C SER A 62 -7.53 -18.80 0.98
N PRO A 63 -7.15 -19.84 1.77
CA PRO A 63 -6.17 -20.83 1.36
C PRO A 63 -6.63 -21.68 0.17
N LYS A 64 -7.95 -21.72 -0.09
CA LYS A 64 -8.55 -22.42 -1.23
C LYS A 64 -9.04 -21.46 -2.31
N GLY A 65 -8.95 -20.16 -2.06
CA GLY A 65 -9.52 -19.14 -2.92
C GLY A 65 -8.55 -18.65 -3.97
N TYR A 66 -9.15 -18.02 -4.96
CA TYR A 66 -8.40 -17.23 -5.92
C TYR A 66 -7.87 -15.96 -5.28
N PRO A 67 -6.81 -15.34 -5.83
CA PRO A 67 -6.34 -14.06 -5.34
C PRO A 67 -7.48 -13.04 -5.35
N TRP A 68 -7.52 -12.23 -4.31
CA TRP A 68 -8.46 -11.11 -4.26
C TRP A 68 -7.95 -9.92 -5.06
N ASP A 69 -6.66 -9.67 -4.97
CA ASP A 69 -5.97 -8.61 -5.69
C ASP A 69 -4.67 -9.12 -6.28
N VAL A 70 -4.31 -8.61 -7.44
CA VAL A 70 -2.99 -8.81 -8.06
C VAL A 70 -2.30 -7.47 -8.18
N LYS A 71 -1.07 -7.42 -7.73
CA LYS A 71 -0.17 -6.30 -7.91
C LYS A 71 0.96 -6.72 -8.83
N SER A 72 1.30 -5.90 -9.81
CA SER A 72 2.55 -6.05 -10.54
C SER A 72 3.58 -5.07 -10.01
N PHE A 73 4.86 -5.36 -10.21
CA PHE A 73 5.93 -4.46 -9.82
C PHE A 73 7.10 -4.50 -10.80
N ASP A 74 7.84 -3.42 -10.82
CA ASP A 74 9.13 -3.33 -11.50
C ASP A 74 10.16 -2.66 -10.57
N SER A 75 11.27 -2.18 -11.13
CA SER A 75 12.31 -1.49 -10.33
C SER A 75 11.85 -0.16 -9.76
N ASN A 76 10.81 0.46 -10.32
CA ASN A 76 10.41 1.82 -10.00
C ASN A 76 9.10 1.89 -9.20
N PHE A 77 8.12 1.04 -9.55
CA PHE A 77 6.76 1.13 -9.02
C PHE A 77 6.14 -0.22 -8.69
N ILE A 78 5.12 -0.15 -7.85
CA ILE A 78 4.13 -1.20 -7.62
C ILE A 78 2.81 -0.69 -8.20
N TYR A 79 2.14 -1.53 -8.96
CA TYR A 79 0.92 -1.21 -9.72
C TYR A 79 -0.26 -2.03 -9.21
N ASP A 80 -1.43 -1.41 -9.20
CA ASP A 80 -2.70 -2.12 -9.04
C ASP A 80 -3.14 -2.67 -10.40
N THR A 81 -3.23 -4.00 -10.52
CA THR A 81 -3.43 -4.67 -11.79
C THR A 81 -4.78 -5.34 -11.88
N ILE A 82 -5.13 -6.14 -10.89
CA ILE A 82 -6.44 -6.80 -10.78
C ILE A 82 -6.94 -6.66 -9.36
N THR A 83 -8.21 -6.37 -9.21
CA THR A 83 -8.83 -6.12 -7.90
C THR A 83 -10.27 -6.64 -7.85
N GLU A 84 -10.77 -6.81 -6.64
CA GLU A 84 -12.16 -7.14 -6.35
C GLU A 84 -12.65 -8.40 -7.06
N VAL A 85 -11.87 -9.47 -7.03
CA VAL A 85 -12.36 -10.77 -7.45
C VAL A 85 -13.54 -11.16 -6.57
N SER A 86 -14.66 -11.46 -7.20
CA SER A 86 -15.88 -11.82 -6.47
C SER A 86 -15.70 -13.13 -5.70
N TRP A 87 -16.18 -13.17 -4.46
CA TRP A 87 -16.15 -14.39 -3.65
C TRP A 87 -17.13 -15.46 -4.13
N SER A 88 -18.26 -15.01 -4.67
CA SER A 88 -19.32 -15.90 -5.17
C SER A 88 -19.08 -16.35 -6.59
N ASP A 89 -18.33 -15.55 -7.36
CA ASP A 89 -17.98 -15.83 -8.74
C ASP A 89 -16.54 -15.36 -9.01
N PRO A 90 -15.54 -16.24 -8.81
CA PRO A 90 -14.14 -15.89 -9.03
C PRO A 90 -13.80 -15.55 -10.49
N GLN A 91 -14.70 -15.80 -11.44
CA GLN A 91 -14.56 -15.40 -12.83
C GLN A 91 -14.92 -13.92 -13.05
N THR A 92 -15.48 -13.26 -12.03
CA THR A 92 -15.79 -11.83 -12.06
C THR A 92 -14.70 -11.04 -11.33
N PHE A 93 -14.07 -10.11 -12.02
CA PHE A 93 -12.99 -9.27 -11.50
C PHE A 93 -12.87 -7.95 -12.26
N LYS A 94 -12.13 -7.00 -11.70
CA LYS A 94 -11.74 -5.74 -12.35
C LYS A 94 -10.26 -5.80 -12.72
N ARG A 95 -9.95 -5.52 -13.98
CA ARG A 95 -8.58 -5.42 -14.48
C ARG A 95 -8.27 -3.98 -14.83
N HIS A 96 -7.31 -3.40 -14.15
CA HIS A 96 -6.83 -2.05 -14.42
C HIS A 96 -5.85 -2.08 -15.59
N ILE A 97 -6.14 -1.27 -16.61
CA ILE A 97 -5.35 -1.26 -17.84
C ILE A 97 -4.13 -0.37 -17.67
N GLY A 98 -4.32 0.85 -17.15
CA GLY A 98 -3.26 1.85 -17.07
C GLY A 98 -2.61 2.20 -18.41
N PRO A 99 -1.72 3.18 -18.43
CA PRO A 99 -1.10 3.63 -19.69
C PRO A 99 -0.16 2.60 -20.31
N ASN A 100 0.34 1.64 -19.53
CA ASN A 100 1.34 0.65 -19.98
C ASN A 100 0.82 -0.80 -19.93
N GLY A 101 -0.48 -1.00 -19.79
CA GLY A 101 -1.05 -2.35 -19.63
C GLY A 101 -0.74 -3.02 -18.27
N LYS A 102 0.01 -2.35 -17.39
CA LYS A 102 0.42 -2.87 -16.08
C LYS A 102 -0.54 -2.51 -14.93
N GLY A 103 -1.61 -1.77 -15.22
CA GLY A 103 -2.42 -1.12 -14.21
C GLY A 103 -1.94 0.31 -13.91
N TYR A 104 -2.36 0.90 -12.81
CA TYR A 104 -1.91 2.22 -12.41
C TYR A 104 -1.02 2.14 -11.15
N PRO A 105 -0.02 3.05 -11.03
CA PRO A 105 0.94 3.00 -9.93
C PRO A 105 0.25 3.35 -8.61
N ILE A 106 0.42 2.49 -7.61
CA ILE A 106 -0.10 2.71 -6.25
C ILE A 106 1.00 3.06 -5.26
N SER A 107 2.25 2.74 -5.58
CA SER A 107 3.41 3.03 -4.74
C SER A 107 4.68 3.09 -5.58
N PRO A 108 5.66 3.93 -5.28
CA PRO A 108 7.03 3.70 -5.75
C PRO A 108 7.57 2.44 -5.09
N ARG A 109 8.54 1.80 -5.72
CA ARG A 109 9.26 0.67 -5.14
C ARG A 109 9.99 1.06 -3.87
N PHE A 110 10.61 2.23 -3.86
CA PHE A 110 11.39 2.74 -2.74
C PHE A 110 10.86 4.10 -2.29
N VAL A 111 10.47 4.20 -1.02
CA VAL A 111 9.97 5.43 -0.40
C VAL A 111 11.04 5.99 0.53
N PRO A 112 11.55 7.19 0.28
CA PRO A 112 12.50 7.83 1.18
C PRO A 112 11.81 8.28 2.48
N TYR A 113 12.51 8.17 3.60
CA TYR A 113 12.06 8.67 4.88
C TYR A 113 13.24 9.10 5.76
N VAL A 114 12.94 9.87 6.79
CA VAL A 114 13.92 10.27 7.82
C VAL A 114 13.63 9.47 9.08
N PRO A 115 14.54 8.60 9.53
CA PRO A 115 14.36 7.85 10.76
C PRO A 115 14.13 8.76 11.97
N GLY A 116 13.15 8.41 12.81
CA GLY A 116 12.80 9.18 14.00
C GLY A 116 12.01 10.47 13.76
N ALA A 117 11.71 10.82 12.51
CA ALA A 117 10.84 11.94 12.21
C ALA A 117 9.38 11.63 12.58
N ALA A 118 8.61 12.68 12.88
CA ALA A 118 7.16 12.55 13.06
C ALA A 118 6.50 12.03 11.78
N PRO A 119 5.37 11.29 11.89
CA PRO A 119 4.64 10.79 10.74
C PRO A 119 4.26 11.92 9.78
N THR A 120 4.58 11.73 8.50
CA THR A 120 4.31 12.71 7.45
C THR A 120 3.91 12.02 6.15
N LYS A 121 3.48 12.81 5.18
CA LYS A 121 3.29 12.32 3.82
C LYS A 121 4.64 12.11 3.16
N LEU A 122 5.00 10.85 2.94
CA LEU A 122 6.27 10.44 2.36
C LEU A 122 6.25 10.51 0.84
N TRP A 123 5.09 10.24 0.24
CA TRP A 123 4.95 10.20 -1.20
C TRP A 123 3.50 10.42 -1.64
N THR A 124 3.34 10.93 -2.86
CA THR A 124 2.04 11.06 -3.53
C THR A 124 2.21 10.98 -5.04
N ILE A 125 1.22 10.40 -5.71
CA ILE A 125 1.07 10.47 -7.17
C ILE A 125 -0.38 10.78 -7.51
N THR A 126 -0.56 11.64 -8.50
CA THR A 126 -1.86 11.92 -9.12
C THR A 126 -1.99 11.12 -10.40
N ILE A 127 -3.17 10.53 -10.62
CA ILE A 127 -3.47 9.65 -11.72
C ILE A 127 -4.60 10.28 -12.52
N PRO A 128 -4.33 10.74 -13.76
CA PRO A 128 -5.35 11.36 -14.58
C PRO A 128 -6.46 10.36 -14.94
N SER A 129 -7.65 10.86 -15.15
CA SER A 129 -8.83 10.05 -15.49
C SER A 129 -8.60 9.13 -16.69
N SER A 130 -7.83 9.55 -17.69
CA SER A 130 -7.46 8.72 -18.85
C SER A 130 -6.65 7.46 -18.49
N SER A 131 -5.99 7.45 -17.33
CA SER A 131 -5.15 6.34 -16.86
C SER A 131 -5.83 5.44 -15.84
N THR A 132 -7.09 5.74 -15.43
CA THR A 132 -7.85 4.96 -14.45
C THR A 132 -8.90 4.05 -15.07
N ASN A 133 -8.76 3.75 -16.36
CA ASN A 133 -9.64 2.81 -17.05
C ASN A 133 -9.43 1.39 -16.53
N PHE A 134 -10.55 0.68 -16.39
CA PHE A 134 -10.55 -0.72 -16.04
C PHE A 134 -11.63 -1.49 -16.81
N GLU A 135 -11.37 -2.76 -16.99
CA GLU A 135 -12.30 -3.75 -17.52
C GLU A 135 -13.00 -4.46 -16.37
N ILE A 136 -14.30 -4.63 -16.45
CA ILE A 136 -15.06 -5.52 -15.58
C ILE A 136 -15.25 -6.81 -16.36
N HIS A 137 -14.64 -7.88 -15.90
CA HIS A 137 -14.79 -9.21 -16.48
C HIS A 137 -15.87 -9.99 -15.72
N SER A 138 -16.67 -10.74 -16.47
CA SER A 138 -17.55 -11.76 -15.96
C SER A 138 -17.38 -13.01 -16.81
N SER A 139 -17.42 -14.19 -16.18
CA SER A 139 -17.20 -15.47 -16.88
C SER A 139 -15.90 -15.52 -17.70
N CYS A 140 -14.85 -14.87 -17.23
CA CYS A 140 -13.51 -14.75 -17.81
C CYS A 140 -13.40 -14.03 -19.19
N SER A 141 -14.47 -13.92 -19.94
CA SER A 141 -14.42 -13.46 -21.34
C SER A 141 -15.25 -12.21 -21.65
N GLN A 142 -16.30 -11.97 -20.89
CA GLN A 142 -17.11 -10.78 -21.07
C GLN A 142 -16.52 -9.61 -20.32
N TYR A 143 -16.38 -8.46 -20.96
CA TYR A 143 -15.89 -7.28 -20.27
C TYR A 143 -16.71 -6.04 -20.62
N ARG A 144 -16.75 -5.12 -19.67
CA ARG A 144 -17.29 -3.78 -19.79
C ARG A 144 -16.24 -2.78 -19.34
N MET A 145 -16.00 -1.76 -20.15
CA MET A 145 -15.12 -0.66 -19.76
C MET A 145 -15.78 0.24 -18.74
N SER A 146 -15.00 0.69 -17.77
CA SER A 146 -15.38 1.70 -16.80
C SER A 146 -14.15 2.54 -16.42
N ASN A 147 -14.36 3.56 -15.59
CA ASN A 147 -13.33 4.50 -15.21
C ASN A 147 -13.55 4.97 -13.75
N LEU A 148 -12.45 5.13 -13.00
CA LEU A 148 -12.49 5.62 -11.62
C LEU A 148 -12.52 7.14 -11.51
N GLY A 149 -12.39 7.86 -12.63
CA GLY A 149 -12.18 9.30 -12.62
C GLY A 149 -10.74 9.66 -12.25
N TYR A 150 -10.52 10.90 -11.84
CA TYR A 150 -9.23 11.29 -11.29
C TYR A 150 -8.99 10.56 -9.97
N ALA A 151 -7.76 10.10 -9.79
CA ALA A 151 -7.35 9.38 -8.59
C ALA A 151 -5.99 9.87 -8.08
N LYS A 152 -5.70 9.60 -6.82
CA LYS A 152 -4.36 9.79 -6.25
C LYS A 152 -4.06 8.72 -5.24
N THR A 153 -2.78 8.43 -5.09
CA THR A 153 -2.27 7.55 -4.05
C THR A 153 -1.29 8.32 -3.18
N GLU A 154 -1.33 8.09 -1.88
CA GLU A 154 -0.45 8.72 -0.91
C GLU A 154 0.10 7.68 0.05
N ILE A 155 1.37 7.81 0.42
CA ILE A 155 2.01 7.01 1.47
C ILE A 155 2.34 7.96 2.62
N TRP A 156 1.90 7.59 3.81
CA TRP A 156 2.10 8.32 5.04
C TRP A 156 2.79 7.46 6.09
N GLY A 157 3.59 8.06 6.92
CA GLY A 157 4.24 7.40 8.04
C GLY A 157 5.65 7.90 8.32
N PRO A 158 6.49 7.09 9.00
CA PRO A 158 6.06 5.91 9.76
C PRO A 158 5.19 6.29 10.96
N PHE A 159 4.22 5.45 11.29
CA PHE A 159 3.44 5.54 12.51
C PHE A 159 3.87 4.42 13.45
N TYR A 160 3.58 4.59 14.75
CA TYR A 160 3.72 3.54 15.76
C TYR A 160 2.34 3.32 16.37
N GLU A 161 1.72 2.18 16.03
CA GLU A 161 0.33 1.92 16.32
C GLU A 161 0.13 0.59 17.07
N SER A 162 -0.89 0.56 17.92
CA SER A 162 -1.41 -0.67 18.52
C SER A 162 -2.73 -1.00 17.85
N LEU A 163 -2.69 -1.91 16.88
CA LEU A 163 -3.83 -2.23 16.02
C LEU A 163 -4.81 -3.21 16.65
N GLY A 164 -4.42 -3.87 17.73
CA GLY A 164 -5.21 -4.92 18.38
C GLY A 164 -5.09 -6.29 17.72
N GLY A 165 -5.91 -7.26 18.15
CA GLY A 165 -5.76 -8.65 17.77
C GLY A 165 -4.43 -9.22 18.28
N ASP A 166 -3.80 -10.06 17.47
CA ASP A 166 -2.50 -10.68 17.78
C ASP A 166 -1.31 -9.87 17.26
N LEU A 167 -1.56 -8.65 16.76
CA LEU A 167 -0.49 -7.76 16.31
C LEU A 167 0.27 -7.19 17.51
N PRO A 168 1.61 -7.12 17.42
CA PRO A 168 2.41 -6.51 18.48
C PRO A 168 1.96 -5.07 18.73
N PRO A 169 1.89 -4.64 19.99
CA PRO A 169 1.60 -3.25 20.31
C PRO A 169 2.76 -2.35 19.87
N ASN A 170 2.45 -1.09 19.60
CA ASN A 170 3.41 -0.06 19.22
C ASN A 170 4.30 -0.47 18.00
N THR A 171 3.65 -1.03 16.99
CA THR A 171 4.35 -1.51 15.80
C THR A 171 4.47 -0.41 14.75
N GLU A 172 5.61 -0.36 14.09
CA GLU A 172 5.84 0.54 12.97
C GLU A 172 4.94 0.18 11.79
N THR A 173 4.18 1.16 11.29
CA THR A 173 3.24 1.00 10.19
C THR A 173 3.38 2.12 9.16
N LEU A 174 2.95 1.84 7.93
CA LEU A 174 2.73 2.82 6.87
C LEU A 174 1.26 2.81 6.49
N HIS A 175 0.73 3.98 6.15
CA HIS A 175 -0.61 4.09 5.58
C HIS A 175 -0.52 4.36 4.08
N LEU A 176 -0.99 3.41 3.28
CA LEU A 176 -1.24 3.57 1.87
C LEU A 176 -2.68 4.05 1.70
N ASN A 177 -2.87 5.31 1.33
CA ASN A 177 -4.18 5.86 1.03
C ASN A 177 -4.39 5.85 -0.47
N TRP A 178 -5.49 5.27 -0.91
CA TRP A 178 -5.94 5.31 -2.27
C TRP A 178 -7.24 6.11 -2.36
N LEU A 179 -7.20 7.18 -3.16
CA LEU A 179 -8.28 8.14 -3.28
C LEU A 179 -8.73 8.20 -4.73
N TRP A 180 -10.04 8.10 -4.96
CA TRP A 180 -10.62 8.07 -6.29
C TRP A 180 -11.90 8.90 -6.40
N SER A 181 -12.40 9.01 -7.64
CA SER A 181 -13.48 9.94 -7.96
C SER A 181 -13.19 11.36 -7.45
N CYS A 182 -11.96 11.80 -7.68
CA CYS A 182 -11.52 13.14 -7.34
C CYS A 182 -12.01 14.16 -8.37
N ASP A 183 -12.00 15.43 -8.00
CA ASP A 183 -12.09 16.51 -8.96
C ASP A 183 -10.78 16.62 -9.79
N SER A 184 -10.76 17.47 -10.81
CA SER A 184 -9.59 17.65 -11.69
C SER A 184 -8.39 18.25 -10.98
N SER A 185 -8.55 18.84 -9.79
CA SER A 185 -7.48 19.35 -8.94
C SER A 185 -6.95 18.30 -7.96
N TYR A 186 -7.54 17.11 -7.91
CA TYR A 186 -7.23 16.01 -6.99
C TYR A 186 -7.45 16.33 -5.50
N ASN A 187 -8.23 17.35 -5.19
CA ASN A 187 -8.45 17.78 -3.80
C ASN A 187 -9.66 17.11 -3.15
N ASN A 188 -10.76 16.97 -3.89
CA ASN A 188 -12.02 16.45 -3.37
C ASN A 188 -12.29 15.05 -3.93
N CYS A 189 -11.65 14.04 -3.37
CA CYS A 189 -11.88 12.65 -3.75
C CYS A 189 -13.09 12.10 -2.97
N LYS A 190 -14.08 11.54 -3.65
CA LYS A 190 -15.32 11.04 -3.01
C LYS A 190 -15.09 9.84 -2.11
N VAL A 191 -14.11 9.04 -2.45
CA VAL A 191 -13.76 7.79 -1.72
C VAL A 191 -12.29 7.79 -1.37
N LYS A 192 -11.99 7.32 -0.17
CA LYS A 192 -10.63 7.01 0.28
C LYS A 192 -10.61 5.62 0.87
N GLU A 193 -9.74 4.78 0.38
CA GLU A 193 -9.36 3.54 1.03
C GLU A 193 -7.99 3.72 1.70
N ARG A 194 -7.87 3.21 2.92
CA ARG A 194 -6.61 3.17 3.65
C ARG A 194 -6.23 1.73 3.90
N PHE A 195 -5.03 1.38 3.52
CA PHE A 195 -4.38 0.14 3.87
C PHE A 195 -3.29 0.45 4.88
N THR A 196 -3.42 -0.08 6.09
CA THR A 196 -2.32 -0.05 7.06
C THR A 196 -1.40 -1.21 6.74
N LEU A 197 -0.18 -0.87 6.42
CA LEU A 197 0.88 -1.81 6.03
C LEU A 197 1.82 -2.02 7.21
N MET A 198 2.23 -3.24 7.43
CA MET A 198 3.20 -3.63 8.44
C MET A 198 4.29 -4.47 7.77
N ARG A 199 5.56 -4.16 8.08
CA ARG A 199 6.69 -4.85 7.48
C ARG A 199 6.60 -6.37 7.70
N ALA A 200 6.81 -7.15 6.66
CA ALA A 200 6.74 -8.62 6.63
C ALA A 200 5.33 -9.21 6.89
N TYR A 201 4.32 -8.38 7.11
CA TYR A 201 2.93 -8.82 7.31
C TYR A 201 1.99 -8.34 6.20
N GLY A 202 2.44 -7.41 5.37
CA GLY A 202 1.62 -6.84 4.31
C GLY A 202 0.52 -5.91 4.83
N SER A 203 -0.64 -5.95 4.19
CA SER A 203 -1.80 -5.14 4.57
C SER A 203 -2.55 -5.76 5.74
N VAL A 204 -2.38 -5.22 6.94
CA VAL A 204 -2.96 -5.75 8.19
C VAL A 204 -4.32 -5.13 8.56
N LYS A 205 -4.64 -3.95 8.03
CA LYS A 205 -5.93 -3.29 8.24
C LYS A 205 -6.37 -2.59 6.96
N TRP A 206 -7.66 -2.62 6.69
CA TRP A 206 -8.28 -1.88 5.62
C TRP A 206 -9.43 -1.04 6.16
N GLU A 207 -9.56 0.17 5.66
CA GLU A 207 -10.59 1.13 6.02
C GLU A 207 -11.12 1.81 4.76
N ASN A 208 -12.44 1.93 4.65
CA ASN A 208 -13.09 2.65 3.57
C ASN A 208 -13.79 3.89 4.12
N TYR A 209 -13.59 5.02 3.49
CA TYR A 209 -14.13 6.31 3.86
C TYR A 209 -14.86 6.95 2.68
N LYS A 210 -15.93 7.68 2.97
CA LYS A 210 -16.60 8.58 2.02
C LYS A 210 -16.45 10.02 2.44
N LEU A 211 -16.24 10.88 1.47
CA LEU A 211 -16.26 12.33 1.70
C LEU A 211 -17.68 12.79 1.97
N SER A 212 -17.91 13.42 3.12
CA SER A 212 -19.17 14.00 3.54
C SER A 212 -18.90 15.35 4.24
N SER A 213 -19.53 16.41 3.74
CA SER A 213 -19.34 17.78 4.30
C SER A 213 -17.87 18.18 4.48
N GLY A 214 -17.02 17.82 3.52
CA GLY A 214 -15.58 18.16 3.54
C GLY A 214 -14.70 17.29 4.44
N GLN A 215 -15.28 16.26 5.09
CA GLN A 215 -14.54 15.33 5.95
C GLN A 215 -14.72 13.90 5.48
N TYR A 216 -13.69 13.07 5.69
CA TYR A 216 -13.76 11.64 5.42
C TYR A 216 -14.41 10.91 6.60
N VAL A 217 -15.59 10.34 6.35
CA VAL A 217 -16.35 9.55 7.32
C VAL A 217 -16.11 8.07 7.06
N LEU A 218 -15.65 7.36 8.08
CA LEU A 218 -15.42 5.91 8.03
C LEU A 218 -16.75 5.19 7.76
N GLN A 219 -16.76 4.35 6.72
CA GLN A 219 -17.91 3.53 6.34
C GLN A 219 -17.73 2.10 6.78
N GLN A 220 -16.51 1.58 6.61
CA GLN A 220 -16.18 0.19 6.90
C GLN A 220 -14.71 0.07 7.29
N ALA A 221 -14.42 -0.83 8.21
CA ALA A 221 -13.06 -1.22 8.56
C ALA A 221 -12.99 -2.74 8.75
N SER A 222 -11.83 -3.32 8.44
CA SER A 222 -11.53 -4.70 8.76
C SER A 222 -10.07 -4.83 9.18
N LEU A 223 -9.84 -5.39 10.35
CA LEU A 223 -8.54 -5.89 10.75
C LEU A 223 -8.34 -7.23 10.05
N ARG A 224 -7.20 -7.43 9.43
CA ARG A 224 -6.93 -8.65 8.68
C ARG A 224 -6.18 -9.63 9.53
N ASN A 225 -6.66 -10.85 9.53
CA ASN A 225 -5.92 -11.96 10.11
C ASN A 225 -4.87 -12.41 9.09
N VAL A 226 -3.62 -12.26 9.43
CA VAL A 226 -2.49 -12.67 8.61
C VAL A 226 -2.07 -14.05 9.10
N ALA A 227 -2.53 -15.09 8.44
CA ALA A 227 -2.18 -16.46 8.77
C ALA A 227 -1.01 -16.93 7.91
N SER A 228 -0.13 -17.75 8.48
CA SER A 228 0.91 -18.37 7.71
C SER A 228 0.35 -19.44 6.78
N LEU A 229 0.98 -19.55 5.74
CA LEU A 229 0.94 -20.34 4.55
C LEU A 229 0.18 -21.67 4.49
N GLY A 230 -0.71 -21.71 3.55
CA GLY A 230 -1.20 -22.90 2.87
C GLY A 230 -1.34 -22.72 1.37
N VAL A 231 -0.98 -21.55 0.81
CA VAL A 231 -1.19 -21.26 -0.62
C VAL A 231 0.12 -21.39 -1.37
N THR A 232 0.25 -22.41 -2.19
CA THR A 232 1.43 -22.68 -3.01
C THR A 232 1.32 -22.10 -4.42
N SER A 233 0.12 -21.72 -4.85
CA SER A 233 -0.15 -21.14 -6.17
C SER A 233 -1.42 -20.28 -6.12
N ALA A 234 -1.34 -19.12 -6.72
CA ALA A 234 -2.43 -18.15 -6.77
C ALA A 234 -2.82 -17.80 -8.22
N VAL A 235 -2.54 -18.68 -9.16
CA VAL A 235 -2.85 -18.44 -10.57
C VAL A 235 -4.33 -18.64 -10.82
N HIS A 236 -5.02 -17.57 -11.15
CA HIS A 236 -6.41 -17.65 -11.60
C HIS A 236 -6.45 -18.08 -13.07
N PRO A 237 -7.32 -19.03 -13.46
CA PRO A 237 -7.37 -19.55 -14.83
C PRO A 237 -7.70 -18.50 -15.89
N CYS A 238 -8.30 -17.37 -15.50
CA CYS A 238 -8.64 -16.26 -16.39
C CYS A 238 -7.54 -15.20 -16.53
N TRP A 239 -6.39 -15.35 -15.88
CA TRP A 239 -5.36 -14.30 -15.83
C TRP A 239 -4.10 -14.64 -16.62
N ASN A 240 -4.18 -15.61 -17.48
CA ASN A 240 -3.13 -15.97 -18.43
C ASN A 240 -3.07 -14.97 -19.60
#